data_d9334f13f61aefb6ac9e583377640dc1
#
_entry.id   d9334f13f61aefb6ac9e583377640dc1
#
_cell.length_a   1.000
_cell.length_b   1.000
_cell.length_c   1.000
_cell.angle_alpha   90.00
_cell.angle_beta   90.00
_cell.angle_gamma   90.00
#
_symmetry.space_group_name_H-M   'P 1'
#
loop_
_entity.id
_entity.type
_entity.pdbx_description
1 polymer ?
#
loop_
_entity_poly.entity_id
_entity_poly.type
_entity_poly.pdbx_seq_one_letter_code
_entity_poly.pdbx_strand_id
1 'polypeptide(L)'
;MTEPTTFRLHGRDWDLLPGVFAPTHCASTGFFTESVPFPVGGSFLDVGCGAGVTAVTAATKGCRSVVATDISDVAVTNTAFNAERHGLSDRIEVHHGDMFDGIGTGKRFDLIFWNSPFIDPGTGTGPTIRPDHEEQRRQLRRAVFDPGYRAHERYLSGARSRLTDTGRLLLGFSDLGDHDALRRLAARTGHRITVLRTSRDLVPGVDYQLLELVPDDK
;
A
#
# COMPACT_ATOMS: atom_id res chain seq x y z
N MET A 1 23.53 -13.93 3.90
CA MET A 1 22.42 -13.05 4.36
C MET A 1 22.88 -11.63 4.10
N THR A 2 22.17 -10.88 3.29
CA THR A 2 22.43 -9.44 3.09
C THR A 2 22.09 -8.70 4.39
N GLU A 3 22.94 -7.78 4.82
CA GLU A 3 22.73 -6.99 6.04
C GLU A 3 21.59 -5.97 5.83
N PRO A 4 20.89 -5.55 6.92
CA PRO A 4 19.96 -4.43 6.87
C PRO A 4 20.66 -3.18 6.33
N THR A 5 19.95 -2.41 5.51
CA THR A 5 20.43 -1.14 4.97
C THR A 5 19.52 -0.01 5.41
N THR A 6 19.90 1.23 5.11
CA THR A 6 19.06 2.40 5.37
C THR A 6 18.80 3.17 4.08
N PHE A 7 17.67 3.88 4.02
CA PHE A 7 17.37 4.82 2.94
C PHE A 7 16.78 6.11 3.51
N ARG A 8 16.80 7.16 2.70
CA ARG A 8 16.23 8.47 3.08
C ARG A 8 15.02 8.79 2.21
N LEU A 9 13.89 9.13 2.85
CA LEU A 9 12.67 9.53 2.18
C LEU A 9 11.89 10.53 3.06
N HIS A 10 11.33 11.58 2.46
CA HIS A 10 10.61 12.66 3.15
C HIS A 10 11.39 13.29 4.32
N GLY A 11 12.71 13.44 4.13
CA GLY A 11 13.60 14.04 5.14
C GLY A 11 13.91 13.16 6.36
N ARG A 12 13.47 11.88 6.34
CA ARG A 12 13.69 10.91 7.43
C ARG A 12 14.54 9.74 6.95
N ASP A 13 15.21 9.10 7.88
CA ASP A 13 15.99 7.87 7.66
C ASP A 13 15.16 6.66 8.06
N TRP A 14 15.22 5.62 7.24
CA TRP A 14 14.42 4.40 7.35
C TRP A 14 15.31 3.18 7.29
N ASP A 15 14.98 2.16 8.08
CA ASP A 15 15.61 0.85 7.98
C ASP A 15 14.96 0.04 6.84
N LEU A 16 15.77 -0.71 6.11
CA LEU A 16 15.32 -1.60 5.05
C LEU A 16 15.91 -2.99 5.26
N LEU A 17 15.05 -3.94 5.57
CA LEU A 17 15.43 -5.34 5.69
C LEU A 17 15.55 -6.03 4.33
N PRO A 18 16.46 -6.99 4.19
CA PRO A 18 16.59 -7.78 2.97
C PRO A 18 15.28 -8.48 2.61
N GLY A 19 14.84 -8.32 1.37
CA GLY A 19 13.58 -8.89 0.88
C GLY A 19 12.36 -7.96 0.94
N VAL A 20 12.46 -6.82 1.61
CA VAL A 20 11.45 -5.77 1.55
C VAL A 20 11.67 -4.92 0.29
N PHE A 21 10.58 -4.55 -0.38
CA PHE A 21 10.66 -3.65 -1.54
C PHE A 21 11.19 -2.28 -1.09
N ALA A 22 12.28 -1.84 -1.72
CA ALA A 22 12.88 -0.55 -1.39
C ALA A 22 12.06 0.60 -1.97
N PRO A 23 11.53 1.52 -1.14
CA PRO A 23 10.78 2.69 -1.62
C PRO A 23 11.57 3.63 -2.55
N THR A 24 12.88 3.45 -2.60
CA THR A 24 13.79 4.19 -3.48
C THR A 24 13.86 3.62 -4.91
N HIS A 25 13.31 2.42 -5.14
CA HIS A 25 13.31 1.80 -6.47
C HIS A 25 12.26 2.42 -7.41
N CYS A 26 11.23 3.05 -6.87
CA CYS A 26 10.26 3.81 -7.66
C CYS A 26 9.70 4.97 -6.83
N ALA A 27 9.18 5.99 -7.51
CA ALA A 27 8.66 7.17 -6.85
C ALA A 27 7.26 6.98 -6.22
N SER A 28 6.62 5.81 -6.42
CA SER A 28 5.24 5.56 -5.99
C SER A 28 5.03 5.76 -4.50
N THR A 29 5.89 5.17 -3.66
CA THR A 29 5.75 5.29 -2.20
C THR A 29 5.83 6.74 -1.74
N GLY A 30 6.79 7.51 -2.26
CA GLY A 30 6.92 8.93 -1.94
C GLY A 30 5.68 9.71 -2.35
N PHE A 31 5.28 9.59 -3.61
CA PHE A 31 4.12 10.29 -4.14
C PHE A 31 2.83 9.97 -3.39
N PHE A 32 2.54 8.68 -3.18
CA PHE A 32 1.29 8.28 -2.50
C PHE A 32 1.28 8.71 -1.05
N THR A 33 2.39 8.51 -0.32
CA THR A 33 2.48 8.91 1.09
C THR A 33 2.25 10.41 1.30
N GLU A 34 2.71 11.25 0.35
CA GLU A 34 2.43 12.70 0.39
C GLU A 34 1.00 13.04 0.00
N SER A 35 0.38 12.21 -0.85
CA SER A 35 -0.93 12.47 -1.45
C SER A 35 -2.09 11.99 -0.62
N VAL A 36 -1.90 10.98 0.24
CA VAL A 36 -2.96 10.42 1.10
C VAL A 36 -3.49 11.47 2.08
N PRO A 37 -4.81 11.76 2.09
CA PRO A 37 -5.44 12.68 3.02
C PRO A 37 -5.66 12.01 4.39
N PHE A 38 -4.60 11.85 5.16
CA PHE A 38 -4.65 11.15 6.45
C PHE A 38 -5.70 11.73 7.40
N PRO A 39 -6.55 10.89 8.04
CA PRO A 39 -7.60 11.32 8.95
C PRO A 39 -7.01 11.75 10.31
N VAL A 40 -6.80 13.05 10.49
CA VAL A 40 -6.29 13.59 11.76
C VAL A 40 -7.28 13.27 12.89
N GLY A 41 -6.78 12.66 13.97
CA GLY A 41 -7.62 12.16 15.07
C GLY A 41 -8.41 10.88 14.75
N GLY A 42 -8.41 10.42 13.52
CA GLY A 42 -9.10 9.21 13.05
C GLY A 42 -8.23 7.96 13.04
N SER A 43 -8.77 6.90 12.45
CA SER A 43 -8.15 5.58 12.30
C SER A 43 -7.74 5.33 10.84
N PHE A 44 -6.54 4.76 10.66
CA PHE A 44 -5.95 4.51 9.35
C PHE A 44 -5.49 3.06 9.22
N LEU A 45 -5.74 2.43 8.07
CA LEU A 45 -5.19 1.13 7.71
C LEU A 45 -4.28 1.25 6.48
N ASP A 46 -3.03 0.85 6.65
CA ASP A 46 -2.04 0.69 5.58
C ASP A 46 -1.97 -0.78 5.17
N VAL A 47 -2.49 -1.11 3.99
CA VAL A 47 -2.44 -2.48 3.45
C VAL A 47 -1.19 -2.63 2.59
N GLY A 48 -0.44 -3.73 2.78
CA GLY A 48 0.84 -3.93 2.09
C GLY A 48 1.88 -2.91 2.54
N CYS A 49 2.11 -2.80 3.85
CA CYS A 49 2.86 -1.70 4.47
C CYS A 49 4.36 -1.67 4.12
N GLY A 50 4.95 -2.78 3.67
CA GLY A 50 6.34 -2.84 3.22
C GLY A 50 7.35 -2.38 4.27
N ALA A 51 8.05 -1.27 4.00
CA ALA A 51 8.97 -0.65 4.94
C ALA A 51 8.28 0.26 5.98
N GLY A 52 6.95 0.38 5.96
CA GLY A 52 6.18 1.14 6.94
C GLY A 52 6.16 2.67 6.74
N VAL A 53 6.63 3.17 5.61
CA VAL A 53 6.73 4.62 5.34
C VAL A 53 5.37 5.30 5.49
N THR A 54 4.33 4.72 4.89
CA THR A 54 2.98 5.30 4.91
C THR A 54 2.35 5.21 6.30
N ALA A 55 2.48 4.06 6.99
CA ALA A 55 1.97 3.87 8.35
C ALA A 55 2.60 4.85 9.34
N VAL A 56 3.94 4.98 9.34
CA VAL A 56 4.67 5.92 10.20
C VAL A 56 4.30 7.37 9.87
N THR A 57 4.15 7.70 8.59
CA THR A 57 3.73 9.04 8.19
C THR A 57 2.31 9.34 8.66
N ALA A 58 1.37 8.39 8.56
CA ALA A 58 0.00 8.53 9.06
C ALA A 58 -0.03 8.86 10.56
N ALA A 59 0.73 8.11 11.36
CA ALA A 59 0.85 8.37 12.80
C ALA A 59 1.46 9.75 13.07
N THR A 60 2.50 10.13 12.33
CA THR A 60 3.15 11.45 12.44
C THR A 60 2.21 12.59 12.06
N LYS A 61 1.38 12.39 11.04
CA LYS A 61 0.38 13.36 10.56
C LYS A 61 -0.86 13.48 11.46
N GLY A 62 -0.91 12.72 12.56
CA GLY A 62 -1.94 12.88 13.59
C GLY A 62 -3.08 11.87 13.52
N CYS A 63 -2.97 10.78 12.77
CA CYS A 63 -3.91 9.67 12.92
C CYS A 63 -3.83 9.15 14.36
N ARG A 64 -4.98 8.98 15.02
CA ARG A 64 -5.04 8.52 16.41
C ARG A 64 -4.62 7.05 16.55
N SER A 65 -5.03 6.23 15.59
CA SER A 65 -4.73 4.80 15.54
C SER A 65 -4.32 4.42 14.11
N VAL A 66 -3.23 3.72 13.99
CA VAL A 66 -2.74 3.18 12.72
C VAL A 66 -2.62 1.68 12.83
N VAL A 67 -3.18 0.97 11.87
CA VAL A 67 -2.94 -0.46 11.66
C VAL A 67 -2.22 -0.63 10.33
N ALA A 68 -1.26 -1.51 10.30
CA ALA A 68 -0.49 -1.85 9.10
C ALA A 68 -0.53 -3.37 8.89
N THR A 69 -0.75 -3.82 7.65
CA THR A 69 -0.74 -5.25 7.31
C THR A 69 0.19 -5.52 6.14
N ASP A 70 0.83 -6.68 6.16
CA ASP A 70 1.57 -7.19 5.00
C ASP A 70 1.53 -8.72 4.97
N ILE A 71 1.54 -9.29 3.77
CA ILE A 71 1.62 -10.74 3.55
C ILE A 71 3.05 -11.28 3.76
N SER A 72 4.04 -10.41 3.87
CA SER A 72 5.44 -10.70 4.10
C SER A 72 5.81 -10.48 5.57
N ASP A 73 6.22 -11.54 6.28
CA ASP A 73 6.73 -11.46 7.65
C ASP A 73 7.87 -10.47 7.81
N VAL A 74 8.74 -10.40 6.78
CA VAL A 74 9.88 -9.48 6.79
C VAL A 74 9.41 -8.03 6.67
N ALA A 75 8.38 -7.75 5.88
CA ALA A 75 7.79 -6.42 5.78
C ALA A 75 7.10 -6.00 7.09
N VAL A 76 6.40 -6.92 7.75
CA VAL A 76 5.82 -6.72 9.09
C VAL A 76 6.92 -6.33 10.09
N THR A 77 8.00 -7.10 10.12
CA THR A 77 9.17 -6.82 10.99
C THR A 77 9.80 -5.46 10.65
N ASN A 78 9.96 -5.16 9.36
CA ASN A 78 10.53 -3.89 8.90
C ASN A 78 9.67 -2.69 9.31
N THR A 79 8.35 -2.81 9.15
CA THR A 79 7.40 -1.76 9.59
C THR A 79 7.49 -1.53 11.10
N ALA A 80 7.57 -2.61 11.91
CA ALA A 80 7.72 -2.50 13.35
C ALA A 80 9.04 -1.80 13.73
N PHE A 81 10.16 -2.14 13.09
CA PHE A 81 11.44 -1.48 13.32
C PHE A 81 11.39 0.01 12.98
N ASN A 82 10.75 0.37 11.86
CA ASN A 82 10.62 1.79 11.52
C ASN A 82 9.62 2.52 12.44
N ALA A 83 8.58 1.86 12.94
CA ALA A 83 7.72 2.43 13.97
C ALA A 83 8.52 2.73 15.28
N GLU A 84 9.37 1.79 15.71
CA GLU A 84 10.25 1.96 16.86
C GLU A 84 11.28 3.07 16.63
N ARG A 85 11.98 3.05 15.48
CA ARG A 85 12.96 4.08 15.09
C ARG A 85 12.40 5.49 15.18
N HIS A 86 11.12 5.67 14.86
CA HIS A 86 10.44 6.96 14.90
C HIS A 86 9.67 7.23 16.19
N GLY A 87 9.76 6.34 17.20
CA GLY A 87 9.09 6.52 18.50
C GLY A 87 7.57 6.40 18.42
N LEU A 88 7.03 5.56 17.53
CA LEU A 88 5.61 5.44 17.25
C LEU A 88 5.06 4.03 17.47
N SER A 89 5.79 3.14 18.14
CA SER A 89 5.37 1.74 18.38
C SER A 89 4.03 1.64 19.11
N ASP A 90 3.73 2.57 20.01
CA ASP A 90 2.46 2.59 20.76
C ASP A 90 1.26 3.04 19.91
N ARG A 91 1.51 3.55 18.70
CA ARG A 91 0.47 4.12 17.84
C ARG A 91 0.25 3.32 16.56
N ILE A 92 1.15 2.39 16.26
CA ILE A 92 1.13 1.58 15.04
C ILE A 92 1.08 0.11 15.42
N GLU A 93 -0.05 -0.53 15.14
CA GLU A 93 -0.24 -1.97 15.31
C GLU A 93 0.07 -2.66 13.96
N VAL A 94 0.99 -3.62 13.94
CA VAL A 94 1.43 -4.29 12.71
C VAL A 94 1.01 -5.75 12.73
N HIS A 95 0.40 -6.24 11.64
CA HIS A 95 -0.09 -7.60 11.51
C HIS A 95 0.45 -8.29 10.26
N HIS A 96 0.81 -9.56 10.41
CA HIS A 96 1.02 -10.45 9.28
C HIS A 96 -0.32 -10.96 8.77
N GLY A 97 -0.59 -10.83 7.47
CA GLY A 97 -1.82 -11.33 6.86
C GLY A 97 -2.01 -10.86 5.42
N ASP A 98 -2.86 -11.56 4.69
CA ASP A 98 -3.28 -11.16 3.33
C ASP A 98 -4.44 -10.17 3.44
N MET A 99 -4.25 -8.96 2.97
CA MET A 99 -5.21 -7.84 3.01
C MET A 99 -5.68 -7.52 4.44
N PHE A 100 -6.86 -8.03 4.83
CA PHE A 100 -7.52 -7.75 6.10
C PHE A 100 -7.38 -8.89 7.11
N ASP A 101 -6.67 -9.94 6.75
CA ASP A 101 -6.43 -11.07 7.65
C ASP A 101 -5.55 -10.63 8.84
N GLY A 102 -5.77 -11.24 9.98
CA GLY A 102 -5.06 -10.86 11.22
C GLY A 102 -5.61 -9.63 11.93
N ILE A 103 -6.45 -8.82 11.27
CA ILE A 103 -7.12 -7.68 11.89
C ILE A 103 -8.42 -8.17 12.55
N GLY A 104 -8.64 -7.85 13.81
CA GLY A 104 -9.89 -8.19 14.53
C GLY A 104 -11.14 -7.80 13.73
N THR A 105 -12.15 -8.67 13.68
CA THR A 105 -13.35 -8.52 12.83
C THR A 105 -14.18 -7.27 13.11
N GLY A 106 -14.07 -6.69 14.31
CA GLY A 106 -14.79 -5.47 14.71
C GLY A 106 -14.05 -4.17 14.40
N LYS A 107 -12.78 -4.22 13.97
CA LYS A 107 -12.02 -3.00 13.64
C LYS A 107 -12.54 -2.36 12.35
N ARG A 108 -12.81 -1.05 12.41
CA ARG A 108 -13.20 -0.22 11.27
C ARG A 108 -12.32 1.02 11.19
N PHE A 109 -12.13 1.51 9.98
CA PHE A 109 -11.18 2.57 9.68
C PHE A 109 -11.85 3.75 8.97
N ASP A 110 -11.41 4.96 9.32
CA ASP A 110 -11.83 6.17 8.64
C ASP A 110 -11.15 6.33 7.27
N LEU A 111 -9.98 5.68 7.11
CA LEU A 111 -9.33 5.59 5.82
C LEU A 111 -8.55 4.28 5.71
N ILE A 112 -8.76 3.58 4.60
CA ILE A 112 -7.97 2.42 4.19
C ILE A 112 -7.22 2.81 2.92
N PHE A 113 -5.93 2.51 2.89
CA PHE A 113 -5.08 2.77 1.73
C PHE A 113 -4.23 1.55 1.40
N TRP A 114 -4.01 1.34 0.11
CA TRP A 114 -3.09 0.35 -0.43
C TRP A 114 -2.27 0.95 -1.57
N ASN A 115 -0.95 0.98 -1.43
CA ASN A 115 -0.02 1.18 -2.53
C ASN A 115 0.12 -0.16 -3.26
N SER A 116 -0.72 -0.40 -4.25
CA SER A 116 -0.91 -1.73 -4.84
C SER A 116 0.17 -2.14 -5.84
N PRO A 117 0.39 -3.45 -6.05
CA PRO A 117 1.11 -3.99 -7.20
C PRO A 117 0.23 -3.87 -8.45
N PHE A 118 0.41 -2.84 -9.25
CA PHE A 118 -0.51 -2.49 -10.34
C PHE A 118 -0.26 -3.22 -11.66
N ILE A 119 0.76 -4.07 -11.79
CA ILE A 119 1.11 -4.74 -13.05
C ILE A 119 0.54 -6.16 -13.09
N ASP A 120 -0.27 -6.46 -14.12
CA ASP A 120 -0.65 -7.84 -14.44
C ASP A 120 0.41 -8.42 -15.40
N PRO A 121 1.17 -9.45 -14.99
CA PRO A 121 2.17 -10.07 -15.85
C PRO A 121 1.59 -10.77 -17.09
N GLY A 122 0.28 -11.05 -17.11
CA GLY A 122 -0.43 -11.63 -18.25
C GLY A 122 -0.54 -10.67 -19.45
N THR A 123 -0.38 -9.36 -19.23
CA THR A 123 -0.44 -8.36 -20.31
C THR A 123 0.89 -8.19 -21.07
N GLY A 124 1.95 -8.86 -20.65
CA GLY A 124 3.28 -8.80 -21.31
C GLY A 124 4.04 -7.49 -21.05
N THR A 125 3.47 -6.56 -20.30
CA THR A 125 4.10 -5.30 -19.89
C THR A 125 4.61 -5.43 -18.46
N GLY A 126 5.85 -5.02 -18.21
CA GLY A 126 6.38 -4.96 -16.86
C GLY A 126 7.90 -5.10 -16.78
N PRO A 127 8.51 -4.61 -15.70
CA PRO A 127 9.95 -4.66 -15.52
C PRO A 127 10.43 -6.10 -15.31
N THR A 128 11.62 -6.40 -15.84
CA THR A 128 12.32 -7.66 -15.54
C THR A 128 12.98 -7.54 -14.18
N ILE A 129 12.43 -8.22 -13.17
CA ILE A 129 13.01 -8.27 -11.82
C ILE A 129 14.02 -9.43 -11.78
N ARG A 130 15.29 -9.11 -11.58
CA ARG A 130 16.41 -10.08 -11.48
C ARG A 130 17.15 -9.94 -10.14
N PRO A 131 16.59 -10.37 -9.01
CA PRO A 131 17.35 -10.43 -7.76
C PRO A 131 18.19 -11.70 -7.70
N ASP A 132 19.26 -11.67 -6.92
CA ASP A 132 20.24 -12.76 -6.82
C ASP A 132 19.71 -13.98 -6.05
N HIS A 133 18.67 -13.82 -5.21
CA HIS A 133 18.10 -14.89 -4.39
C HIS A 133 16.62 -15.12 -4.69
N GLU A 134 16.19 -16.39 -4.74
CA GLU A 134 14.83 -16.78 -5.15
C GLU A 134 13.74 -16.26 -4.20
N GLU A 135 13.98 -16.23 -2.89
CA GLU A 135 13.03 -15.70 -1.91
C GLU A 135 12.83 -14.18 -2.06
N GLN A 136 13.91 -13.42 -2.22
CA GLN A 136 13.82 -11.98 -2.51
C GLN A 136 13.10 -11.73 -3.83
N ARG A 137 13.33 -12.57 -4.83
CA ARG A 137 12.63 -12.51 -6.12
C ARG A 137 11.13 -12.69 -5.97
N ARG A 138 10.71 -13.67 -5.14
CA ARG A 138 9.29 -13.94 -4.88
C ARG A 138 8.61 -12.76 -4.18
N GLN A 139 9.24 -12.19 -3.16
CA GLN A 139 8.72 -11.05 -2.41
C GLN A 139 8.63 -9.78 -3.26
N LEU A 140 9.68 -9.47 -4.01
CA LEU A 140 9.68 -8.33 -4.94
C LEU A 140 8.64 -8.49 -6.06
N ARG A 141 8.43 -9.71 -6.56
CA ARG A 141 7.37 -9.97 -7.54
C ARG A 141 5.98 -9.68 -6.97
N ARG A 142 5.70 -10.03 -5.72
CA ARG A 142 4.42 -9.72 -5.07
C ARG A 142 4.20 -8.22 -4.86
N ALA A 143 5.28 -7.45 -4.65
CA ALA A 143 5.20 -6.01 -4.50
C ALA A 143 4.93 -5.27 -5.82
N VAL A 144 5.12 -5.91 -6.98
CA VAL A 144 5.02 -5.29 -8.30
C VAL A 144 3.90 -5.87 -9.15
N PHE A 145 3.60 -7.18 -8.99
CA PHE A 145 2.67 -7.89 -9.85
C PHE A 145 1.46 -8.43 -9.11
N ASP A 146 0.28 -8.20 -9.70
CA ASP A 146 -0.98 -8.85 -9.30
C ASP A 146 -1.60 -9.61 -10.48
N PRO A 147 -1.32 -10.90 -10.65
CA PRO A 147 -1.83 -11.69 -11.75
C PRO A 147 -3.35 -11.73 -11.80
N GLY A 148 -3.94 -11.17 -12.86
CA GLY A 148 -5.38 -11.09 -13.06
C GLY A 148 -6.10 -10.23 -12.03
N TYR A 149 -5.41 -9.31 -11.37
CA TYR A 149 -5.94 -8.40 -10.33
C TYR A 149 -6.69 -9.12 -9.19
N ARG A 150 -6.26 -10.31 -8.82
CA ARG A 150 -6.88 -11.10 -7.75
C ARG A 150 -6.74 -10.48 -6.37
N ALA A 151 -5.60 -9.84 -6.10
CA ALA A 151 -5.39 -9.14 -4.85
C ALA A 151 -6.25 -7.87 -4.79
N HIS A 152 -6.39 -7.14 -5.90
CA HIS A 152 -7.33 -6.02 -6.01
C HIS A 152 -8.78 -6.45 -5.75
N GLU A 153 -9.20 -7.62 -6.28
CA GLU A 153 -10.56 -8.13 -6.04
C GLU A 153 -10.80 -8.40 -4.54
N ARG A 154 -9.85 -9.01 -3.84
CA ARG A 154 -9.94 -9.22 -2.38
C ARG A 154 -9.96 -7.90 -1.61
N TYR A 155 -9.13 -6.94 -2.02
CA TYR A 155 -9.11 -5.61 -1.42
C TYR A 155 -10.47 -4.91 -1.53
N LEU A 156 -11.01 -4.79 -2.73
CA LEU A 156 -12.30 -4.15 -2.99
C LEU A 156 -13.46 -4.86 -2.29
N SER A 157 -13.52 -6.19 -2.38
CA SER A 157 -14.61 -6.97 -1.79
C SER A 157 -14.57 -6.98 -0.25
N GLY A 158 -13.39 -6.92 0.36
CA GLY A 158 -13.23 -6.98 1.82
C GLY A 158 -13.37 -5.63 2.51
N ALA A 159 -13.06 -4.53 1.82
CA ALA A 159 -12.89 -3.23 2.43
C ALA A 159 -14.18 -2.66 3.05
N ARG A 160 -15.34 -2.88 2.43
CA ARG A 160 -16.62 -2.29 2.89
C ARG A 160 -16.94 -2.64 4.34
N SER A 161 -16.68 -3.88 4.76
CA SER A 161 -16.91 -4.32 6.14
C SER A 161 -15.92 -3.74 7.15
N ARG A 162 -14.86 -3.11 6.66
CA ARG A 162 -13.76 -2.53 7.44
C ARG A 162 -13.76 -1.01 7.49
N LEU A 163 -14.67 -0.36 6.78
CA LEU A 163 -14.82 1.09 6.81
C LEU A 163 -15.82 1.52 7.89
N THR A 164 -15.58 2.70 8.49
CA THR A 164 -16.60 3.43 9.23
C THR A 164 -17.66 3.94 8.25
N ASP A 165 -18.79 4.45 8.74
CA ASP A 165 -19.89 4.93 7.89
C ASP A 165 -19.47 6.06 6.94
N THR A 166 -18.48 6.84 7.33
CA THR A 166 -17.86 7.92 6.52
C THR A 166 -16.46 7.56 6.02
N GLY A 167 -16.06 6.31 6.20
CA GLY A 167 -14.72 5.83 5.87
C GLY A 167 -14.46 5.82 4.36
N ARG A 168 -13.23 6.07 3.98
CA ARG A 168 -12.78 6.18 2.59
C ARG A 168 -11.85 5.04 2.21
N LEU A 169 -11.99 4.55 0.99
CA LEU A 169 -11.15 3.50 0.42
C LEU A 169 -10.26 4.08 -0.68
N LEU A 170 -8.96 4.06 -0.48
CA LEU A 170 -7.99 4.62 -1.42
C LEU A 170 -7.06 3.55 -1.98
N LEU A 171 -6.69 3.72 -3.24
CA LEU A 171 -5.79 2.82 -3.97
C LEU A 171 -4.72 3.64 -4.69
N GLY A 172 -3.45 3.27 -4.51
CA GLY A 172 -2.36 3.72 -5.36
C GLY A 172 -2.29 2.85 -6.62
N PHE A 173 -2.35 3.46 -7.80
CA PHE A 173 -2.28 2.79 -9.09
C PHE A 173 -1.37 3.54 -10.06
N SER A 174 -1.06 2.95 -11.22
CA SER A 174 -0.20 3.58 -12.24
C SER A 174 -0.73 3.26 -13.64
N ASP A 175 -0.37 4.09 -14.61
CA ASP A 175 -0.62 3.87 -16.03
C ASP A 175 0.13 2.66 -16.62
N LEU A 176 1.06 2.06 -15.87
CA LEU A 176 1.65 0.75 -16.18
C LEU A 176 0.68 -0.41 -15.94
N GLY A 177 -0.42 -0.18 -15.22
CA GLY A 177 -1.48 -1.16 -14.98
C GLY A 177 -2.63 -1.05 -16.01
N ASP A 178 -3.46 -2.08 -16.08
CA ASP A 178 -4.66 -2.08 -16.92
C ASP A 178 -5.82 -1.37 -16.21
N HIS A 179 -6.00 -0.09 -16.52
CA HIS A 179 -7.09 0.72 -15.98
C HIS A 179 -8.47 0.23 -16.35
N ASP A 180 -8.64 -0.40 -17.53
CA ASP A 180 -9.93 -0.93 -17.94
C ASP A 180 -10.28 -2.19 -17.15
N ALA A 181 -9.31 -3.06 -16.88
CA ALA A 181 -9.49 -4.19 -15.99
C ALA A 181 -9.84 -3.72 -14.57
N LEU A 182 -9.16 -2.71 -14.04
CA LEU A 182 -9.46 -2.13 -12.73
C LEU A 182 -10.87 -1.53 -12.68
N ARG A 183 -11.31 -0.78 -13.72
CA ARG A 183 -12.69 -0.23 -13.80
C ARG A 183 -13.74 -1.33 -13.83
N ARG A 184 -13.53 -2.37 -14.62
CA ARG A 184 -14.44 -3.54 -14.66
C ARG A 184 -14.53 -4.23 -13.30
N LEU A 185 -13.40 -4.37 -12.61
CA LEU A 185 -13.35 -4.96 -11.28
C LEU A 185 -14.07 -4.10 -10.25
N ALA A 186 -13.83 -2.79 -10.22
CA ALA A 186 -14.51 -1.85 -9.35
C ALA A 186 -16.05 -1.92 -9.54
N ALA A 187 -16.53 -1.89 -10.78
CA ALA A 187 -17.96 -2.01 -11.08
C ALA A 187 -18.55 -3.33 -10.57
N ARG A 188 -17.84 -4.48 -10.76
CA ARG A 188 -18.32 -5.78 -10.25
C ARG A 188 -18.40 -5.84 -8.73
N THR A 189 -17.57 -5.09 -8.03
CA THR A 189 -17.52 -5.03 -6.56
C THR A 189 -18.36 -3.88 -5.99
N GLY A 190 -19.15 -3.18 -6.82
CA GLY A 190 -20.03 -2.09 -6.41
C GLY A 190 -19.30 -0.81 -6.05
N HIS A 191 -18.26 -0.46 -6.83
CA HIS A 191 -17.50 0.76 -6.65
C HIS A 191 -17.33 1.50 -7.99
N ARG A 192 -17.35 2.82 -7.92
CA ARG A 192 -16.85 3.69 -8.98
C ARG A 192 -15.47 4.26 -8.58
N ILE A 193 -14.66 4.59 -9.57
CA ILE A 193 -13.32 5.12 -9.35
C ILE A 193 -13.34 6.64 -9.56
N THR A 194 -12.78 7.36 -8.60
CA THR A 194 -12.50 8.80 -8.71
C THR A 194 -10.99 9.02 -8.57
N VAL A 195 -10.39 9.77 -9.49
CA VAL A 195 -8.98 10.15 -9.40
C VAL A 195 -8.86 11.35 -8.47
N LEU A 196 -8.15 11.19 -7.35
CA LEU A 196 -7.91 12.27 -6.40
C LEU A 196 -6.66 13.07 -6.76
N ARG A 197 -5.62 12.39 -7.22
CA ARG A 197 -4.34 13.00 -7.54
C ARG A 197 -3.59 12.20 -8.61
N THR A 198 -2.86 12.91 -9.47
CA THR A 198 -1.97 12.31 -10.47
C THR A 198 -0.58 12.90 -10.31
N SER A 199 0.46 12.06 -10.36
CA SER A 199 1.85 12.51 -10.49
C SER A 199 2.10 12.83 -11.94
N ARG A 200 2.30 14.09 -12.27
CA ARG A 200 2.75 14.44 -13.61
C ARG A 200 4.25 14.69 -13.59
N ASP A 201 4.96 14.16 -14.57
CA ASP A 201 6.40 14.41 -14.78
C ASP A 201 7.32 13.99 -13.62
N LEU A 202 6.83 13.18 -12.66
CA LEU A 202 7.64 12.69 -11.55
C LEU A 202 8.65 11.62 -12.01
N VAL A 203 8.21 10.74 -12.90
CA VAL A 203 9.04 9.75 -13.59
C VAL A 203 8.70 9.83 -15.08
N PRO A 204 9.67 10.01 -15.98
CA PRO A 204 9.41 10.08 -17.40
C PRO A 204 8.63 8.88 -17.92
N GLY A 205 7.45 9.13 -18.51
CA GLY A 205 6.59 8.11 -19.10
C GLY A 205 5.87 7.21 -18.09
N VAL A 206 5.81 7.59 -16.81
CA VAL A 206 5.04 6.85 -15.78
C VAL A 206 4.24 7.83 -14.92
N ASP A 207 2.94 7.72 -14.95
CA ASP A 207 2.02 8.43 -14.07
C ASP A 207 1.48 7.53 -12.96
N TYR A 208 1.59 8.02 -11.71
CA TYR A 208 0.93 7.41 -10.56
C TYR A 208 -0.37 8.14 -10.25
N GLN A 209 -1.40 7.41 -9.90
CA GLN A 209 -2.71 7.96 -9.56
C GLN A 209 -3.17 7.48 -8.19
N LEU A 210 -3.47 8.42 -7.30
CA LEU A 210 -4.21 8.13 -6.08
C LEU A 210 -5.70 8.10 -6.43
N LEU A 211 -6.29 6.93 -6.33
CA LEU A 211 -7.68 6.64 -6.66
C LEU A 211 -8.51 6.50 -5.39
N GLU A 212 -9.74 6.98 -5.42
CA GLU A 212 -10.77 6.68 -4.43
C GLU A 212 -11.80 5.73 -5.03
N LEU A 213 -12.07 4.64 -4.32
CA LEU A 213 -13.07 3.64 -4.63
C LEU A 213 -14.35 4.01 -3.86
N VAL A 214 -15.25 4.71 -4.52
CA VAL A 214 -16.50 5.21 -3.93
C VAL A 214 -17.57 4.14 -4.12
N PRO A 215 -18.26 3.68 -3.05
CA PRO A 215 -19.38 2.75 -3.21
C PRO A 215 -20.42 3.32 -4.15
N ASP A 216 -20.97 2.48 -5.03
CA ASP A 216 -22.14 2.86 -5.82
C ASP A 216 -23.33 3.04 -4.86
N ASP A 217 -24.01 4.18 -4.97
CA ASP A 217 -25.27 4.41 -4.26
C ASP A 217 -26.28 3.33 -4.71
N LYS A 218 -26.84 2.61 -3.74
CA LYS A 218 -27.91 1.65 -3.99
C LYS A 218 -29.26 2.37 -4.08
#